data_f0eaea9c73d3a073f0bc98ffd1bd648d
#
_entry.id   f0eaea9c73d3a073f0bc98ffd1bd648d
#
_cell.length_a   1.000
_cell.length_b   1.000
_cell.length_c   1.000
_cell.angle_alpha   90.00
_cell.angle_beta   90.00
_cell.angle_gamma   90.00
#
_symmetry.space_group_name_H-M   'P 1'
#
loop_
_entity.id
_entity.type
_entity.pdbx_description
1 polymer ?
#
loop_
_entity_poly.entity_id
_entity_poly.type
_entity_poly.pdbx_seq_one_letter_code
_entity_poly.pdbx_strand_id
1 'polypeptide(L)'
;MPTWKEVTEANPEHSHNFARKWKVLAAQGKDINGEARLIDAMVERNSTILDAGCGTGRVGGELLHRGHSVVGVDVDPILIEHAEHDFPEGQWFVGDLCEEEVPEGPFDIAVSAGNVMGFLAKDGREPALRNIYNSLKPGGRLVSGFGEGRGWEFADFLDMAQKVGYRVDFTFSSWDMKLFSEHSTFLVAVLSRPGSDLLA
;
A
#
# COMPACT_ATOMS: atom_id res chain seq x y z
N MET A 1 7.74 1.97 17.05
CA MET A 1 7.44 3.23 16.34
C MET A 1 5.99 3.59 16.63
N PRO A 2 5.62 4.86 16.80
CA PRO A 2 4.21 5.22 16.99
C PRO A 2 3.39 4.89 15.73
N THR A 3 2.13 4.56 15.93
CA THR A 3 1.14 4.39 14.85
C THR A 3 0.81 5.74 14.21
N TRP A 4 0.16 5.71 13.02
CA TRP A 4 -0.27 6.96 12.38
C TRP A 4 -1.24 7.75 13.26
N LYS A 5 -2.20 7.07 13.92
CA LYS A 5 -3.14 7.68 14.86
C LYS A 5 -2.41 8.42 15.99
N GLU A 6 -1.44 7.77 16.65
CA GLU A 6 -0.64 8.40 17.72
C GLU A 6 0.18 9.60 17.21
N VAL A 7 0.69 9.56 15.98
CA VAL A 7 1.42 10.69 15.37
C VAL A 7 0.49 11.88 15.13
N THR A 8 -0.69 11.66 14.59
CA THR A 8 -1.67 12.73 14.31
C THR A 8 -2.34 13.27 15.56
N GLU A 9 -2.59 12.44 16.57
CA GLU A 9 -3.03 12.90 17.90
C GLU A 9 -2.01 13.81 18.58
N ALA A 10 -0.72 13.46 18.49
CA ALA A 10 0.37 14.27 19.03
C ALA A 10 0.61 15.56 18.25
N ASN A 11 0.31 15.57 16.96
CA ASN A 11 0.48 16.75 16.07
C ASN A 11 -0.63 16.79 15.00
N PRO A 12 -1.73 17.51 15.25
CA PRO A 12 -2.86 17.63 14.32
C PRO A 12 -2.50 18.19 12.94
N GLU A 13 -1.42 18.97 12.82
CA GLU A 13 -0.94 19.50 11.54
C GLU A 13 -0.17 18.46 10.70
N HIS A 14 0.07 17.28 11.25
CA HIS A 14 0.89 16.26 10.58
C HIS A 14 0.30 15.84 9.24
N SER A 15 -0.99 15.55 9.18
CA SER A 15 -1.71 15.15 7.97
C SER A 15 -1.66 16.23 6.89
N HIS A 16 -1.91 17.48 7.24
CA HIS A 16 -1.80 18.62 6.31
C HIS A 16 -0.38 18.81 5.79
N ASN A 17 0.63 18.66 6.65
CA ASN A 17 2.04 18.76 6.26
C ASN A 17 2.44 17.62 5.31
N PHE A 18 1.95 16.40 5.57
CA PHE A 18 2.15 15.24 4.71
C PHE A 18 1.55 15.48 3.31
N ALA A 19 0.30 15.93 3.24
CA ALA A 19 -0.36 16.26 1.99
C ALA A 19 0.39 17.35 1.21
N ARG A 20 0.79 18.41 1.89
CA ARG A 20 1.56 19.52 1.28
C ARG A 20 2.89 19.07 0.70
N LYS A 21 3.60 18.16 1.38
CA LYS A 21 4.89 17.63 0.93
C LYS A 21 4.82 17.09 -0.49
N TRP A 22 3.82 16.28 -0.81
CA TRP A 22 3.69 15.67 -2.14
C TRP A 22 3.39 16.70 -3.21
N LYS A 23 2.53 17.70 -2.93
CA LYS A 23 2.24 18.81 -3.84
C LYS A 23 3.49 19.64 -4.14
N VAL A 24 4.33 19.88 -3.13
CA VAL A 24 5.60 20.61 -3.29
C VAL A 24 6.58 19.81 -4.15
N LEU A 25 6.74 18.51 -3.90
CA LEU A 25 7.64 17.66 -4.69
C LEU A 25 7.22 17.58 -6.16
N ALA A 26 5.92 17.44 -6.42
CA ALA A 26 5.36 17.45 -7.77
C ALA A 26 5.62 18.81 -8.48
N ALA A 27 5.37 19.93 -7.79
CA ALA A 27 5.64 21.27 -8.33
C ALA A 27 7.13 21.53 -8.62
N GLN A 28 8.03 20.84 -7.93
CA GLN A 28 9.48 20.86 -8.20
C GLN A 28 9.90 19.94 -9.36
N GLY A 29 8.95 19.27 -10.04
CA GLY A 29 9.24 18.32 -11.11
C GLY A 29 9.88 17.04 -10.65
N LYS A 30 9.75 16.68 -9.35
CA LYS A 30 10.21 15.38 -8.85
C LYS A 30 9.28 14.29 -9.35
N ASP A 31 9.88 13.17 -9.74
CA ASP A 31 9.12 11.97 -10.05
C ASP A 31 8.52 11.38 -8.75
N ILE A 32 7.21 11.42 -8.65
CA ILE A 32 6.46 10.92 -7.50
C ILE A 32 5.59 9.69 -7.85
N ASN A 33 5.72 9.13 -9.06
CA ASN A 33 4.84 8.11 -9.62
C ASN A 33 5.54 6.76 -9.83
N GLY A 34 6.71 6.53 -9.19
CA GLY A 34 7.48 5.30 -9.34
C GLY A 34 6.70 4.05 -8.95
N GLU A 35 5.96 4.12 -7.84
CA GLU A 35 5.11 3.05 -7.34
C GLU A 35 3.99 2.72 -8.34
N ALA A 36 3.27 3.72 -8.81
CA ALA A 36 2.17 3.53 -9.76
C ALA A 36 2.66 2.94 -11.09
N ARG A 37 3.85 3.33 -11.57
CA ARG A 37 4.43 2.73 -12.79
C ARG A 37 4.71 1.24 -12.64
N LEU A 38 5.24 0.82 -11.51
CA LEU A 38 5.48 -0.60 -11.23
C LEU A 38 4.16 -1.37 -11.18
N ILE A 39 3.17 -0.87 -10.46
CA ILE A 39 1.85 -1.52 -10.36
C ILE A 39 1.18 -1.62 -11.74
N ASP A 40 1.16 -0.53 -12.52
CA ASP A 40 0.60 -0.51 -13.88
C ASP A 40 1.26 -1.54 -14.81
N ALA A 41 2.58 -1.73 -14.68
CA ALA A 41 3.31 -2.72 -15.46
C ALA A 41 3.03 -4.18 -15.05
N MET A 42 2.50 -4.39 -13.84
CA MET A 42 2.24 -5.72 -13.27
C MET A 42 0.81 -6.24 -13.54
N VAL A 43 -0.09 -5.41 -14.04
CA VAL A 43 -1.51 -5.77 -14.23
C VAL A 43 -1.96 -5.57 -15.67
N GLU A 44 -3.06 -6.22 -16.03
CA GLU A 44 -3.73 -5.97 -17.32
C GLU A 44 -4.44 -4.62 -17.31
N ARG A 45 -4.82 -4.14 -18.51
CA ARG A 45 -5.60 -2.91 -18.64
C ARG A 45 -6.98 -3.05 -17.96
N ASN A 46 -7.49 -1.96 -17.39
CA ASN A 46 -8.77 -1.91 -16.68
C ASN A 46 -8.85 -2.84 -15.46
N SER A 47 -7.73 -3.11 -14.80
CA SER A 47 -7.69 -3.90 -13.55
C SER A 47 -8.31 -3.15 -12.39
N THR A 48 -8.77 -3.91 -11.39
CA THR A 48 -9.25 -3.38 -10.11
C THR A 48 -8.13 -3.40 -9.06
N ILE A 49 -7.83 -2.25 -8.48
CA ILE A 49 -6.66 -2.04 -7.64
C ILE A 49 -7.09 -1.52 -6.26
N LEU A 50 -6.53 -2.12 -5.20
CA LEU A 50 -6.60 -1.60 -3.85
C LEU A 50 -5.36 -0.76 -3.54
N ASP A 51 -5.54 0.49 -3.14
CA ASP A 51 -4.48 1.33 -2.55
C ASP A 51 -4.62 1.28 -1.01
N ALA A 52 -3.88 0.37 -0.38
CA ALA A 52 -3.97 0.07 1.05
C ALA A 52 -3.06 0.99 1.87
N GLY A 53 -3.63 1.97 2.53
CA GLY A 53 -2.95 3.12 3.12
C GLY A 53 -2.71 4.20 2.07
N CYS A 54 -3.76 4.59 1.38
CA CYS A 54 -3.69 5.44 0.18
C CYS A 54 -3.23 6.88 0.44
N GLY A 55 -3.31 7.34 1.70
CA GLY A 55 -3.02 8.73 2.04
C GLY A 55 -3.85 9.69 1.21
N THR A 56 -3.20 10.62 0.53
CA THR A 56 -3.84 11.61 -0.35
C THR A 56 -4.22 11.07 -1.74
N GLY A 57 -4.25 9.75 -1.93
CA GLY A 57 -4.58 9.13 -3.20
C GLY A 57 -3.49 9.26 -4.28
N ARG A 58 -2.25 9.62 -3.94
CA ARG A 58 -1.17 9.88 -4.91
C ARG A 58 -0.90 8.69 -5.85
N VAL A 59 -0.81 7.48 -5.30
CA VAL A 59 -0.55 6.26 -6.08
C VAL A 59 -1.82 5.85 -6.83
N GLY A 60 -2.94 5.76 -6.12
CA GLY A 60 -4.22 5.39 -6.70
C GLY A 60 -4.69 6.36 -7.79
N GLY A 61 -4.52 7.67 -7.61
CA GLY A 61 -4.88 8.68 -8.59
C GLY A 61 -4.08 8.57 -9.89
N GLU A 62 -2.78 8.31 -9.80
CA GLU A 62 -1.98 8.03 -11.00
C GLU A 62 -2.44 6.74 -11.70
N LEU A 63 -2.87 5.70 -10.94
CA LEU A 63 -3.40 4.47 -11.50
C LEU A 63 -4.78 4.68 -12.17
N LEU A 64 -5.63 5.56 -11.63
CA LEU A 64 -6.86 6.01 -12.29
C LEU A 64 -6.56 6.67 -13.65
N HIS A 65 -5.59 7.58 -13.70
CA HIS A 65 -5.16 8.23 -14.95
C HIS A 65 -4.61 7.23 -15.98
N ARG A 66 -4.12 6.07 -15.53
CA ARG A 66 -3.68 4.95 -16.39
C ARG A 66 -4.81 4.02 -16.83
N GLY A 67 -6.05 4.30 -16.42
CA GLY A 67 -7.25 3.57 -16.85
C GLY A 67 -7.61 2.37 -15.99
N HIS A 68 -7.14 2.31 -14.74
CA HIS A 68 -7.55 1.30 -13.76
C HIS A 68 -8.72 1.79 -12.90
N SER A 69 -9.46 0.85 -12.29
CA SER A 69 -10.41 1.15 -11.22
C SER A 69 -9.70 1.06 -9.88
N VAL A 70 -9.83 2.08 -9.03
CA VAL A 70 -9.10 2.15 -7.75
C VAL A 70 -10.05 2.33 -6.59
N VAL A 71 -9.83 1.52 -5.56
CA VAL A 71 -10.39 1.69 -4.22
C VAL A 71 -9.22 2.00 -3.27
N GLY A 72 -9.28 3.12 -2.58
CA GLY A 72 -8.29 3.53 -1.59
C GLY A 72 -8.85 3.50 -0.17
N VAL A 73 -8.06 3.03 0.78
CA VAL A 73 -8.39 3.01 2.21
C VAL A 73 -7.25 3.64 3.00
N ASP A 74 -7.58 4.56 3.89
CA ASP A 74 -6.62 5.15 4.84
C ASP A 74 -7.31 5.44 6.17
N VAL A 75 -6.56 5.36 7.26
CA VAL A 75 -7.05 5.61 8.62
C VAL A 75 -7.27 7.11 8.91
N ASP A 76 -6.70 7.98 8.09
CA ASP A 76 -6.69 9.42 8.28
C ASP A 76 -7.77 10.11 7.42
N PRO A 77 -8.86 10.62 8.03
CA PRO A 77 -9.93 11.27 7.30
C PRO A 77 -9.47 12.54 6.56
N ILE A 78 -8.46 13.26 7.07
CA ILE A 78 -7.93 14.47 6.42
C ILE A 78 -7.24 14.09 5.10
N LEU A 79 -6.51 12.97 5.08
CA LEU A 79 -5.87 12.50 3.86
C LEU A 79 -6.89 11.99 2.85
N ILE A 80 -7.96 11.33 3.29
CA ILE A 80 -9.07 10.90 2.43
C ILE A 80 -9.80 12.09 1.81
N GLU A 81 -10.07 13.17 2.55
CA GLU A 81 -10.63 14.41 1.98
C GLU A 81 -9.78 14.96 0.83
N HIS A 82 -8.45 14.88 0.95
CA HIS A 82 -7.55 15.24 -0.15
C HIS A 82 -7.67 14.30 -1.34
N ALA A 83 -7.77 12.99 -1.11
CA ALA A 83 -7.90 11.99 -2.18
C ALA A 83 -9.22 12.19 -2.96
N GLU A 84 -10.33 12.38 -2.26
CA GLU A 84 -11.64 12.67 -2.86
C GLU A 84 -11.65 13.96 -3.68
N HIS A 85 -10.98 15.00 -3.17
CA HIS A 85 -10.90 16.29 -3.85
C HIS A 85 -10.00 16.23 -5.10
N ASP A 86 -8.82 15.61 -4.97
CA ASP A 86 -7.80 15.61 -6.03
C ASP A 86 -8.09 14.52 -7.10
N PHE A 87 -8.80 13.43 -6.74
CA PHE A 87 -9.11 12.28 -7.61
C PHE A 87 -10.56 11.78 -7.44
N PRO A 88 -11.56 12.58 -7.84
CA PRO A 88 -12.99 12.26 -7.61
C PRO A 88 -13.50 11.03 -8.37
N GLU A 89 -12.74 10.49 -9.33
CA GLU A 89 -13.09 9.27 -10.06
C GLU A 89 -12.79 7.99 -9.27
N GLY A 90 -11.97 8.08 -8.20
CA GLY A 90 -11.65 6.97 -7.32
C GLY A 90 -12.70 6.76 -6.24
N GLN A 91 -12.62 5.62 -5.59
CA GLN A 91 -13.42 5.32 -4.40
C GLN A 91 -12.50 5.37 -3.18
N TRP A 92 -12.74 6.31 -2.27
CA TRP A 92 -11.86 6.56 -1.13
C TRP A 92 -12.63 6.36 0.17
N PHE A 93 -12.06 5.59 1.11
CA PHE A 93 -12.70 5.23 2.35
C PHE A 93 -11.80 5.50 3.54
N VAL A 94 -12.37 6.10 4.59
CA VAL A 94 -11.73 6.11 5.90
C VAL A 94 -11.91 4.74 6.52
N GLY A 95 -10.79 4.03 6.83
CA GLY A 95 -10.84 2.70 7.41
C GLY A 95 -9.48 2.27 7.95
N ASP A 96 -9.51 1.40 8.95
CA ASP A 96 -8.30 0.82 9.54
C ASP A 96 -8.06 -0.58 8.98
N LEU A 97 -6.97 -0.75 8.23
CA LEU A 97 -6.58 -2.04 7.66
C LEU A 97 -6.48 -3.17 8.71
N CYS A 98 -6.27 -2.81 9.99
CA CYS A 98 -6.15 -3.76 11.08
C CYS A 98 -7.51 -4.26 11.62
N GLU A 99 -8.56 -3.46 11.50
CA GLU A 99 -9.85 -3.68 12.18
C GLU A 99 -10.99 -3.99 11.22
N GLU A 100 -10.94 -3.47 9.99
CA GLU A 100 -12.07 -3.48 9.06
C GLU A 100 -11.76 -4.29 7.80
N GLU A 101 -12.78 -4.93 7.27
CA GLU A 101 -12.71 -5.52 5.93
C GLU A 101 -12.56 -4.41 4.90
N VAL A 102 -11.69 -4.63 3.93
CA VAL A 102 -11.52 -3.70 2.81
C VAL A 102 -12.79 -3.73 1.96
N PRO A 103 -13.44 -2.56 1.71
CA PRO A 103 -14.66 -2.52 0.93
C PRO A 103 -14.41 -2.95 -0.53
N GLU A 104 -15.41 -3.62 -1.10
CA GLU A 104 -15.53 -3.91 -2.55
C GLU A 104 -14.37 -4.65 -3.23
N GLY A 105 -13.96 -5.83 -2.73
CA GLY A 105 -13.14 -6.79 -3.50
C GLY A 105 -14.00 -7.64 -4.47
N PRO A 106 -13.41 -8.54 -5.24
CA PRO A 106 -11.99 -8.92 -5.20
C PRO A 106 -11.11 -8.08 -6.12
N PHE A 107 -9.87 -7.77 -5.68
CA PHE A 107 -8.90 -6.97 -6.42
C PHE A 107 -7.88 -7.84 -7.19
N ASP A 108 -7.41 -7.34 -8.34
CA ASP A 108 -6.34 -7.94 -9.12
C ASP A 108 -4.98 -7.76 -8.43
N ILE A 109 -4.80 -6.60 -7.83
CA ILE A 109 -3.59 -6.24 -7.08
C ILE A 109 -3.92 -5.26 -5.96
N ALA A 110 -3.18 -5.36 -4.87
CA ALA A 110 -3.13 -4.35 -3.82
C ALA A 110 -1.74 -3.70 -3.80
N VAL A 111 -1.67 -2.40 -3.56
CA VAL A 111 -0.44 -1.68 -3.29
C VAL A 111 -0.47 -1.09 -1.89
N SER A 112 0.63 -1.19 -1.16
CA SER A 112 0.81 -0.51 0.12
C SER A 112 2.17 0.20 0.11
N ALA A 113 2.13 1.50 -0.14
CA ALA A 113 3.29 2.37 -0.31
C ALA A 113 3.40 3.40 0.82
N GLY A 114 4.52 4.11 0.90
CA GLY A 114 4.67 5.21 1.87
C GLY A 114 4.94 4.77 3.31
N ASN A 115 5.48 3.58 3.51
CA ASN A 115 5.79 2.99 4.83
C ASN A 115 4.55 2.61 5.68
N VAL A 116 3.40 2.39 5.10
CA VAL A 116 2.16 2.03 5.82
C VAL A 116 2.39 0.89 6.80
N MET A 117 3.07 -0.17 6.37
CA MET A 117 3.36 -1.34 7.22
C MET A 117 4.15 -0.98 8.49
N GLY A 118 4.99 0.04 8.44
CA GLY A 118 5.72 0.55 9.60
C GLY A 118 4.87 1.29 10.63
N PHE A 119 3.69 1.77 10.24
CA PHE A 119 2.77 2.49 11.12
C PHE A 119 1.72 1.59 11.77
N LEU A 120 1.63 0.32 11.36
CA LEU A 120 0.67 -0.62 11.95
C LEU A 120 1.04 -0.97 13.39
N ALA A 121 0.04 -0.99 14.28
CA ALA A 121 0.19 -1.53 15.62
C ALA A 121 0.65 -3.00 15.54
N LYS A 122 1.44 -3.45 16.52
CA LYS A 122 2.02 -4.80 16.46
C LYS A 122 0.98 -5.92 16.39
N ASP A 123 -0.11 -5.76 17.13
CA ASP A 123 -1.26 -6.68 17.18
C ASP A 123 -2.16 -6.57 15.95
N GLY A 124 -2.13 -5.45 15.25
CA GLY A 124 -2.87 -5.22 13.99
C GLY A 124 -2.18 -5.74 12.72
N ARG A 125 -0.91 -6.15 12.77
CA ARG A 125 -0.09 -6.53 11.60
C ARG A 125 -0.63 -7.75 10.86
N GLU A 126 -0.90 -8.83 11.58
CA GLU A 126 -1.48 -10.04 11.00
C GLU A 126 -2.91 -9.79 10.48
N PRO A 127 -3.82 -9.16 11.25
CA PRO A 127 -5.13 -8.76 10.73
C PRO A 127 -5.05 -7.94 9.45
N ALA A 128 -4.20 -6.91 9.37
CA ALA A 128 -4.07 -6.09 8.17
C ALA A 128 -3.63 -6.90 6.93
N LEU A 129 -2.61 -7.75 7.08
CA LEU A 129 -2.18 -8.63 5.98
C LEU A 129 -3.28 -9.61 5.57
N ARG A 130 -4.05 -10.14 6.52
CA ARG A 130 -5.17 -11.06 6.27
C ARG A 130 -6.35 -10.37 5.58
N ASN A 131 -6.70 -9.16 5.99
CA ASN A 131 -7.76 -8.38 5.37
C ASN A 131 -7.43 -8.05 3.90
N ILE A 132 -6.20 -7.63 3.62
CA ILE A 132 -5.73 -7.42 2.25
C ILE A 132 -5.70 -8.75 1.46
N TYR A 133 -5.22 -9.85 2.07
CA TYR A 133 -5.22 -11.17 1.43
C TYR A 133 -6.63 -11.60 1.00
N ASN A 134 -7.61 -11.45 1.88
CA ASN A 134 -8.98 -11.85 1.63
C ASN A 134 -9.63 -11.01 0.52
N SER A 135 -9.24 -9.73 0.37
CA SER A 135 -9.74 -8.83 -0.65
C SER A 135 -9.17 -9.09 -2.05
N LEU A 136 -8.06 -9.85 -2.17
CA LEU A 136 -7.46 -10.18 -3.46
C LEU A 136 -8.19 -11.35 -4.15
N LYS A 137 -8.19 -11.35 -5.47
CA LYS A 137 -8.57 -12.52 -6.28
C LYS A 137 -7.58 -13.68 -6.04
N PRO A 138 -7.97 -14.95 -6.23
CA PRO A 138 -7.01 -16.03 -6.39
C PRO A 138 -6.01 -15.70 -7.51
N GLY A 139 -4.71 -15.76 -7.23
CA GLY A 139 -3.66 -15.27 -8.13
C GLY A 139 -3.37 -13.77 -8.05
N GLY A 140 -4.19 -13.01 -7.32
CA GLY A 140 -3.95 -11.58 -7.06
C GLY A 140 -2.70 -11.35 -6.20
N ARG A 141 -2.17 -10.12 -6.22
CA ARG A 141 -0.88 -9.80 -5.58
C ARG A 141 -1.00 -8.61 -4.63
N LEU A 142 -0.22 -8.64 -3.55
CA LEU A 142 0.10 -7.47 -2.74
C LEU A 142 1.54 -7.03 -3.06
N VAL A 143 1.72 -5.74 -3.39
CA VAL A 143 3.04 -5.11 -3.47
C VAL A 143 3.17 -4.11 -2.33
N SER A 144 4.07 -4.39 -1.39
CA SER A 144 4.25 -3.55 -0.21
C SER A 144 5.67 -3.00 -0.15
N GLY A 145 5.81 -1.68 0.11
CA GLY A 145 7.09 -1.01 0.20
C GLY A 145 7.26 -0.18 1.46
N PHE A 146 8.33 -0.48 2.26
CA PHE A 146 8.67 0.29 3.46
C PHE A 146 10.17 0.21 3.78
N GLY A 147 10.66 1.23 4.53
CA GLY A 147 12.05 1.34 4.94
C GLY A 147 12.37 0.60 6.24
N GLU A 148 13.65 0.32 6.46
CA GLU A 148 14.16 -0.19 7.72
C GLU A 148 13.91 0.80 8.88
N GLY A 149 14.01 0.31 10.12
CA GLY A 149 13.84 1.14 11.33
C GLY A 149 12.42 1.65 11.53
N ARG A 150 11.42 1.12 10.81
CA ARG A 150 10.01 1.46 10.92
C ARG A 150 9.24 0.59 11.90
N GLY A 151 9.96 -0.14 12.78
CA GLY A 151 9.36 -0.95 13.85
C GLY A 151 8.87 -2.32 13.40
N TRP A 152 9.05 -2.69 12.15
CA TRP A 152 8.82 -4.03 11.63
C TRP A 152 10.04 -4.45 10.80
N GLU A 153 10.74 -5.50 11.25
CA GLU A 153 11.88 -6.04 10.52
C GLU A 153 11.40 -6.72 9.22
N PHE A 154 12.19 -6.61 8.16
CA PHE A 154 11.81 -7.15 6.84
C PHE A 154 11.58 -8.67 6.87
N ALA A 155 12.44 -9.40 7.60
CA ALA A 155 12.28 -10.85 7.76
C ALA A 155 10.97 -11.20 8.48
N ASP A 156 10.65 -10.52 9.58
CA ASP A 156 9.42 -10.74 10.34
C ASP A 156 8.16 -10.43 9.52
N PHE A 157 8.21 -9.40 8.65
CA PHE A 157 7.14 -9.08 7.72
C PHE A 157 6.91 -10.22 6.71
N LEU A 158 7.98 -10.69 6.07
CA LEU A 158 7.90 -11.77 5.08
C LEU A 158 7.41 -13.08 5.72
N ASP A 159 7.91 -13.42 6.91
CA ASP A 159 7.47 -14.59 7.67
C ASP A 159 5.98 -14.51 8.04
N MET A 160 5.51 -13.34 8.45
CA MET A 160 4.09 -13.15 8.77
C MET A 160 3.21 -13.20 7.52
N ALA A 161 3.65 -12.63 6.41
CA ALA A 161 2.94 -12.75 5.14
C ALA A 161 2.78 -14.22 4.72
N GLN A 162 3.83 -15.03 4.84
CA GLN A 162 3.76 -16.47 4.56
C GLN A 162 2.82 -17.20 5.52
N LYS A 163 2.81 -16.87 6.81
CA LYS A 163 1.87 -17.44 7.80
C LYS A 163 0.41 -17.10 7.49
N VAL A 164 0.15 -15.93 6.93
CA VAL A 164 -1.19 -15.53 6.45
C VAL A 164 -1.63 -16.33 5.23
N GLY A 165 -0.68 -16.81 4.42
CA GLY A 165 -0.94 -17.61 3.22
C GLY A 165 -0.37 -17.03 1.92
N TYR A 166 0.31 -15.90 1.98
CA TYR A 166 0.98 -15.36 0.81
C TYR A 166 2.19 -16.21 0.40
N ARG A 167 2.44 -16.26 -0.91
CA ARG A 167 3.73 -16.68 -1.45
C ARG A 167 4.57 -15.44 -1.72
N VAL A 168 5.82 -15.42 -1.27
CA VAL A 168 6.79 -14.38 -1.62
C VAL A 168 7.33 -14.66 -3.02
N ASP A 169 6.94 -13.85 -4.00
CA ASP A 169 7.38 -14.03 -5.38
C ASP A 169 8.72 -13.34 -5.63
N PHE A 170 8.85 -12.06 -5.21
CA PHE A 170 10.05 -11.25 -5.41
C PHE A 170 10.26 -10.27 -4.24
N THR A 171 11.52 -9.88 -4.05
CA THR A 171 11.92 -8.79 -3.16
C THR A 171 12.88 -7.86 -3.88
N PHE A 172 12.64 -6.55 -3.77
CA PHE A 172 13.46 -5.49 -4.32
C PHE A 172 13.82 -4.48 -3.23
N SER A 173 14.89 -3.71 -3.46
CA SER A 173 15.31 -2.62 -2.55
C SER A 173 14.76 -1.25 -2.95
N SER A 174 13.97 -1.18 -4.01
CA SER A 174 13.37 0.06 -4.51
C SER A 174 12.25 -0.21 -5.50
N TRP A 175 11.39 0.79 -5.74
CA TRP A 175 10.28 0.69 -6.68
C TRP A 175 10.70 0.61 -8.16
N ASP A 176 11.98 0.84 -8.48
CA ASP A 176 12.59 0.63 -9.80
C ASP A 176 13.27 -0.76 -9.93
N MET A 177 12.89 -1.71 -9.05
CA MET A 177 13.26 -3.14 -9.07
C MET A 177 14.77 -3.40 -8.89
N LYS A 178 15.51 -2.58 -8.14
CA LYS A 178 16.85 -2.95 -7.70
C LYS A 178 16.80 -4.16 -6.78
N LEU A 179 17.70 -5.10 -6.98
CA LEU A 179 17.72 -6.34 -6.22
C LEU A 179 17.84 -6.08 -4.71
N PHE A 180 17.07 -6.79 -3.93
CA PHE A 180 17.16 -6.78 -2.48
C PHE A 180 18.39 -7.57 -2.02
N SER A 181 19.08 -7.08 -1.00
CA SER A 181 20.20 -7.73 -0.33
C SER A 181 20.16 -7.51 1.17
N GLU A 182 21.01 -8.17 1.93
CA GLU A 182 21.14 -7.99 3.38
C GLU A 182 21.50 -6.56 3.81
N HIS A 183 22.05 -5.75 2.90
CA HIS A 183 22.41 -4.34 3.15
C HIS A 183 21.33 -3.36 2.68
N SER A 184 20.18 -3.86 2.20
CA SER A 184 19.11 -3.00 1.72
C SER A 184 18.37 -2.33 2.87
N THR A 185 18.21 -1.03 2.78
CA THR A 185 17.50 -0.19 3.77
C THR A 185 16.04 0.05 3.45
N PHE A 186 15.57 -0.53 2.34
CA PHE A 186 14.19 -0.48 1.88
C PHE A 186 13.80 -1.83 1.28
N LEU A 187 12.58 -2.27 1.54
CA LEU A 187 11.98 -3.48 0.97
C LEU A 187 10.80 -3.09 0.08
N VAL A 188 10.76 -3.64 -1.13
CA VAL A 188 9.53 -3.78 -1.94
C VAL A 188 9.30 -5.27 -2.11
N ALA A 189 8.27 -5.79 -1.43
CA ALA A 189 7.89 -7.20 -1.51
C ALA A 189 6.72 -7.38 -2.46
N VAL A 190 6.85 -8.32 -3.38
CA VAL A 190 5.78 -8.81 -4.25
C VAL A 190 5.30 -10.14 -3.70
N LEU A 191 4.06 -10.15 -3.23
CA LEU A 191 3.43 -11.27 -2.55
C LEU A 191 2.20 -11.71 -3.34
N SER A 192 2.02 -12.99 -3.64
CA SER A 192 0.83 -13.48 -4.31
C SER A 192 -0.10 -14.27 -3.39
N ARG A 193 -1.41 -14.09 -3.59
CA ARG A 193 -2.42 -15.02 -3.09
C ARG A 193 -2.45 -16.21 -4.05
N PRO A 194 -2.07 -17.44 -3.62
CA PRO A 194 -2.09 -18.61 -4.50
C PRO A 194 -3.45 -18.83 -5.16
N GLY A 195 -3.47 -19.13 -6.45
CA GLY A 195 -4.66 -19.58 -7.16
C GLY A 195 -4.96 -21.05 -6.88
N SER A 196 -6.17 -21.50 -7.19
CA SER A 196 -6.59 -22.88 -7.02
C SER A 196 -5.76 -23.89 -7.82
N ASP A 197 -5.08 -23.45 -8.87
CA ASP A 197 -4.33 -24.33 -9.79
C ASP A 197 -2.89 -24.63 -9.32
N LEU A 198 -2.44 -24.04 -8.21
CA LEU A 198 -1.09 -24.27 -7.65
C LEU A 198 -1.10 -25.27 -6.47
N LEU A 199 -2.23 -25.91 -6.19
CA LEU A 199 -2.38 -26.98 -5.19
C LEU A 199 -2.50 -28.37 -5.82
N ALA A 200 -2.21 -28.51 -7.10
CA ALA A 200 -2.22 -29.78 -7.83
C ALA A 200 -0.79 -30.30 -8.09
#